data_be01d225a811d7f5c3655a63304f9817
#
_entry.id   be01d225a811d7f5c3655a63304f9817
#
_cell.length_a   1.000
_cell.length_b   1.000
_cell.length_c   1.000
_cell.angle_alpha   90.00
_cell.angle_beta   90.00
_cell.angle_gamma   90.00
#
_symmetry.space_group_name_H-M   'P 1'
#
loop_
_entity.id
_entity.type
_entity.pdbx_description
1 polymer ?
#
loop_
_entity_poly.entity_id
_entity_poly.type
_entity_poly.pdbx_seq_one_letter_code
_entity_poly.pdbx_strand_id
1 'polypeptide(L)'
;VTTRTKLELENQRRMLLAGSAIEEFMAKELSQDDVEQMYQSEYANMESGAEYNASHILVETEEGALALTVALEDGADFAELAKEKSTGPSGPNGGQLGWFGAGMMVPEFEQAVKTLEVGGISAPIQTQFGWHVIKLNDSRAMEAPTLPEARGEIEQRLRQSKTEAHIQGLVAAAQVTRVEAGEIDPALLLNQALLD
;
A
#
# COMPACT_ATOMS: atom_id res chain seq x y z
N VAL A 1 24.18 43.74 -18.78
CA VAL A 1 23.52 42.56 -18.18
C VAL A 1 24.51 41.99 -17.17
N THR A 2 24.14 41.97 -15.91
CA THR A 2 24.98 41.47 -14.82
C THR A 2 25.23 39.95 -14.94
N THR A 3 26.31 39.48 -14.29
CA THR A 3 26.63 38.05 -14.23
C THR A 3 25.45 37.23 -13.63
N ARG A 4 24.82 37.78 -12.59
CA ARG A 4 23.61 37.22 -11.99
C ARG A 4 22.50 37.00 -13.00
N THR A 5 22.16 38.04 -13.79
CA THR A 5 21.10 37.95 -14.81
C THR A 5 21.40 36.89 -15.88
N LYS A 6 22.68 36.76 -16.28
CA LYS A 6 23.09 35.72 -17.24
C LYS A 6 22.91 34.31 -16.67
N LEU A 7 23.32 34.09 -15.40
CA LEU A 7 23.18 32.81 -14.74
C LEU A 7 21.70 32.42 -14.49
N GLU A 8 20.87 33.40 -14.11
CA GLU A 8 19.42 33.18 -13.95
C GLU A 8 18.77 32.79 -15.28
N LEU A 9 19.08 33.50 -16.37
CA LEU A 9 18.57 33.16 -17.70
C LEU A 9 19.02 31.76 -18.16
N GLU A 10 20.29 31.43 -17.93
CA GLU A 10 20.82 30.12 -18.29
C GLU A 10 20.16 28.98 -17.48
N ASN A 11 19.93 29.19 -16.19
CA ASN A 11 19.20 28.22 -15.34
C ASN A 11 17.74 28.06 -15.78
N GLN A 12 17.06 29.17 -16.09
CA GLN A 12 15.69 29.11 -16.60
C GLN A 12 15.64 28.38 -17.95
N ARG A 13 16.58 28.66 -18.85
CA ARG A 13 16.69 27.94 -20.12
C ARG A 13 16.88 26.44 -19.92
N ARG A 14 17.78 26.03 -19.02
CA ARG A 14 18.02 24.61 -18.71
C ARG A 14 16.77 23.92 -18.15
N MET A 15 16.07 24.59 -17.23
CA MET A 15 14.83 24.06 -16.65
C MET A 15 13.74 23.88 -17.72
N LEU A 16 13.57 24.88 -18.60
CA LEU A 16 12.59 24.77 -19.68
C LEU A 16 12.93 23.65 -20.67
N LEU A 17 14.20 23.53 -21.07
CA LEU A 17 14.64 22.47 -21.98
C LEU A 17 14.49 21.08 -21.34
N ALA A 18 14.82 20.93 -20.06
CA ALA A 18 14.65 19.67 -19.34
C ALA A 18 13.16 19.30 -19.19
N GLY A 19 12.32 20.29 -18.83
CA GLY A 19 10.86 20.10 -18.75
C GLY A 19 10.28 19.66 -20.09
N SER A 20 10.61 20.37 -21.18
CA SER A 20 10.14 20.05 -22.53
C SER A 20 10.59 18.65 -22.99
N ALA A 21 11.83 18.25 -22.70
CA ALA A 21 12.32 16.91 -23.03
C ALA A 21 11.57 15.80 -22.27
N ILE A 22 11.25 16.02 -21.00
CA ILE A 22 10.46 15.08 -20.20
C ILE A 22 9.01 15.04 -20.73
N GLU A 23 8.40 16.18 -21.02
CA GLU A 23 7.05 16.24 -21.59
C GLU A 23 6.96 15.49 -22.93
N GLU A 24 7.93 15.70 -23.83
CA GLU A 24 8.02 14.99 -25.10
C GLU A 24 8.18 13.47 -24.89
N PHE A 25 8.99 13.07 -23.92
CA PHE A 25 9.14 11.65 -23.56
C PHE A 25 7.84 11.05 -23.03
N MET A 26 7.15 11.77 -22.12
CA MET A 26 5.89 11.33 -21.52
C MET A 26 4.73 11.30 -22.51
N ALA A 27 4.76 12.12 -23.57
CA ALA A 27 3.75 12.16 -24.61
C ALA A 27 3.81 10.94 -25.56
N LYS A 28 4.89 10.16 -25.53
CA LYS A 28 5.00 8.95 -26.35
C LYS A 28 3.92 7.95 -25.95
N GLU A 29 3.35 7.30 -26.95
CA GLU A 29 2.38 6.23 -26.73
C GLU A 29 3.04 5.07 -25.98
N LEU A 30 2.32 4.52 -25.02
CA LEU A 30 2.73 3.30 -24.34
C LEU A 30 2.44 2.11 -25.28
N SER A 31 3.37 1.18 -25.34
CA SER A 31 3.15 -0.06 -26.06
C SER A 31 2.03 -0.86 -25.41
N GLN A 32 1.15 -1.42 -26.22
CA GLN A 32 0.09 -2.32 -25.73
C GLN A 32 0.70 -3.54 -24.99
N ASP A 33 1.83 -4.04 -25.50
CA ASP A 33 2.55 -5.16 -24.88
C ASP A 33 3.07 -4.81 -23.49
N ASP A 34 3.57 -3.59 -23.28
CA ASP A 34 4.02 -3.14 -21.96
C ASP A 34 2.86 -3.05 -20.97
N VAL A 35 1.70 -2.56 -21.41
CA VAL A 35 0.48 -2.47 -20.60
C VAL A 35 0.03 -3.88 -20.22
N GLU A 36 0.00 -4.81 -21.17
CA GLU A 36 -0.41 -6.18 -20.93
C GLU A 36 0.58 -6.94 -20.03
N GLN A 37 1.89 -6.76 -20.23
CA GLN A 37 2.91 -7.34 -19.35
C GLN A 37 2.80 -6.84 -17.92
N MET A 38 2.58 -5.53 -17.72
CA MET A 38 2.39 -4.99 -16.38
C MET A 38 1.11 -5.50 -15.73
N TYR A 39 0.02 -5.57 -16.49
CA TYR A 39 -1.22 -6.18 -16.03
C TYR A 39 -1.01 -7.63 -15.58
N GLN A 40 -0.34 -8.44 -16.41
CA GLN A 40 -0.05 -9.83 -16.08
C GLN A 40 0.84 -9.95 -14.84
N SER A 41 1.85 -9.08 -14.69
CA SER A 41 2.74 -9.12 -13.52
C SER A 41 2.07 -8.70 -12.22
N GLU A 42 1.13 -7.77 -12.27
CA GLU A 42 0.45 -7.23 -11.09
C GLU A 42 -0.82 -7.98 -10.71
N TYR A 43 -1.58 -8.43 -11.68
CA TYR A 43 -2.93 -8.97 -11.48
C TYR A 43 -3.09 -10.46 -11.84
N ALA A 44 -2.31 -11.01 -12.79
CA ALA A 44 -2.47 -12.42 -13.15
C ALA A 44 -1.95 -13.39 -12.07
N ASN A 45 -1.03 -12.92 -11.20
CA ASN A 45 -0.56 -13.66 -10.03
C ASN A 45 -1.25 -13.21 -8.73
N MET A 46 -2.18 -12.28 -8.79
CA MET A 46 -3.15 -12.15 -7.72
C MET A 46 -3.95 -13.45 -7.76
N GLU A 47 -3.52 -14.45 -6.98
CA GLU A 47 -4.44 -15.49 -6.55
C GLU A 47 -5.71 -14.74 -6.17
N SER A 48 -6.83 -15.13 -6.75
CA SER A 48 -8.13 -14.52 -6.46
C SER A 48 -8.21 -14.39 -4.93
N GLY A 49 -7.87 -13.21 -4.45
CA GLY A 49 -7.86 -12.94 -3.03
C GLY A 49 -9.28 -13.21 -2.54
N ALA A 50 -9.45 -13.81 -1.41
CA ALA A 50 -10.74 -13.87 -0.78
C ALA A 50 -10.87 -12.65 0.13
N GLU A 51 -12.01 -11.98 0.05
CA GLU A 51 -12.46 -11.08 1.11
C GLU A 51 -13.32 -11.90 2.09
N TYR A 52 -13.08 -11.64 3.33
CA TYR A 52 -13.76 -12.30 4.44
C TYR A 52 -14.58 -11.27 5.21
N ASN A 53 -15.78 -11.67 5.60
CA ASN A 53 -16.57 -10.95 6.58
C ASN A 53 -16.58 -11.76 7.87
N ALA A 54 -16.03 -11.20 8.93
CA ALA A 54 -15.93 -11.92 10.18
C ALA A 54 -16.36 -11.07 11.38
N SER A 55 -16.65 -11.77 12.45
CA SER A 55 -16.82 -11.20 13.78
C SER A 55 -15.81 -11.83 14.74
N HIS A 56 -15.38 -11.11 15.78
CA HIS A 56 -14.49 -11.66 16.79
C HIS A 56 -14.85 -11.23 18.20
N ILE A 57 -14.45 -12.05 19.16
CA ILE A 57 -14.47 -11.73 20.58
C ILE A 57 -13.03 -11.76 21.06
N LEU A 58 -12.55 -10.65 21.63
CA LEU A 58 -11.21 -10.55 22.21
C LEU A 58 -11.31 -10.61 23.72
N VAL A 59 -10.51 -11.48 24.34
CA VAL A 59 -10.38 -11.61 25.79
C VAL A 59 -8.91 -11.71 26.20
N GLU A 60 -8.62 -11.47 27.47
CA GLU A 60 -7.24 -11.42 27.97
C GLU A 60 -6.63 -12.82 28.18
N THR A 61 -7.46 -13.86 28.44
CA THR A 61 -6.96 -15.18 28.83
C THR A 61 -7.46 -16.29 27.91
N GLU A 62 -6.67 -17.35 27.79
CA GLU A 62 -7.03 -18.56 27.04
C GLU A 62 -8.27 -19.23 27.64
N GLU A 63 -8.36 -19.32 28.97
CA GLU A 63 -9.47 -19.88 29.64
C GLU A 63 -10.78 -19.13 29.32
N GLY A 64 -10.70 -17.80 29.24
CA GLY A 64 -11.83 -16.98 28.84
C GLY A 64 -12.28 -17.28 27.41
N ALA A 65 -11.34 -17.45 26.51
CA ALA A 65 -11.64 -17.80 25.11
C ALA A 65 -12.20 -19.19 24.95
N LEU A 66 -11.66 -20.18 25.70
CA LEU A 66 -12.19 -21.54 25.73
C LEU A 66 -13.62 -21.58 26.28
N ALA A 67 -13.91 -20.85 27.36
CA ALA A 67 -15.26 -20.75 27.90
C ALA A 67 -16.26 -20.17 26.90
N LEU A 68 -15.82 -19.20 26.09
CA LEU A 68 -16.64 -18.63 25.00
C LEU A 68 -16.90 -19.66 23.91
N THR A 69 -15.89 -20.44 23.51
CA THR A 69 -16.05 -21.47 22.47
C THR A 69 -17.10 -22.52 22.96
N VAL A 70 -17.00 -22.98 24.19
CA VAL A 70 -17.99 -23.92 24.76
C VAL A 70 -19.40 -23.31 24.77
N ALA A 71 -19.55 -22.05 25.21
CA ALA A 71 -20.86 -21.41 25.25
C ALA A 71 -21.46 -21.27 23.83
N LEU A 72 -20.63 -20.99 22.83
CA LEU A 72 -21.04 -20.88 21.44
C LEU A 72 -21.43 -22.23 20.83
N GLU A 73 -20.73 -23.32 21.19
CA GLU A 73 -21.09 -24.68 20.82
C GLU A 73 -22.44 -25.11 21.48
N ASP A 74 -22.72 -24.62 22.68
CA ASP A 74 -23.99 -24.80 23.37
C ASP A 74 -25.12 -23.92 22.82
N GLY A 75 -24.86 -23.11 21.81
CA GLY A 75 -25.86 -22.32 21.08
C GLY A 75 -26.05 -20.90 21.57
N ALA A 76 -25.12 -20.35 22.36
CA ALA A 76 -25.17 -18.93 22.74
C ALA A 76 -25.01 -18.01 21.51
N ASP A 77 -25.64 -16.83 21.59
CA ASP A 77 -25.52 -15.84 20.53
C ASP A 77 -24.14 -15.17 20.53
N PHE A 78 -23.46 -15.20 19.37
CA PHE A 78 -22.11 -14.67 19.24
C PHE A 78 -22.06 -13.16 19.49
N ALA A 79 -23.04 -12.41 18.96
CA ALA A 79 -23.06 -10.97 19.07
C ALA A 79 -23.32 -10.51 20.50
N GLU A 80 -24.19 -11.22 21.24
CA GLU A 80 -24.45 -10.92 22.67
C GLU A 80 -23.22 -11.22 23.52
N LEU A 81 -22.54 -12.37 23.28
CA LEU A 81 -21.28 -12.68 23.97
C LEU A 81 -20.18 -11.67 23.65
N ALA A 82 -20.11 -11.20 22.40
CA ALA A 82 -19.16 -10.17 22.01
C ALA A 82 -19.40 -8.86 22.75
N LYS A 83 -20.67 -8.42 22.88
CA LYS A 83 -21.04 -7.21 23.61
C LYS A 83 -20.72 -7.30 25.10
N GLU A 84 -20.91 -8.48 25.68
CA GLU A 84 -20.73 -8.71 27.11
C GLU A 84 -19.27 -8.93 27.51
N LYS A 85 -18.52 -9.69 26.72
CA LYS A 85 -17.23 -10.25 27.10
C LYS A 85 -16.04 -9.69 26.34
N SER A 86 -16.25 -9.12 25.15
CA SER A 86 -15.14 -8.65 24.33
C SER A 86 -14.51 -7.38 24.90
N THR A 87 -13.20 -7.40 25.05
CA THR A 87 -12.38 -6.22 25.37
C THR A 87 -11.98 -5.42 24.13
N GLY A 88 -12.25 -5.97 22.94
CA GLY A 88 -11.93 -5.33 21.67
C GLY A 88 -12.92 -4.22 21.29
N PRO A 89 -12.47 -3.28 20.42
CA PRO A 89 -13.28 -2.11 20.04
C PRO A 89 -14.56 -2.47 19.26
N SER A 90 -14.60 -3.65 18.63
CA SER A 90 -15.79 -4.16 17.93
C SER A 90 -16.83 -4.80 18.85
N GLY A 91 -16.47 -5.09 20.11
CA GLY A 91 -17.34 -5.74 21.08
C GLY A 91 -18.74 -5.13 21.18
N PRO A 92 -18.89 -3.79 21.40
CA PRO A 92 -20.20 -3.13 21.47
C PRO A 92 -21.05 -3.32 20.22
N ASN A 93 -20.43 -3.57 19.06
CA ASN A 93 -21.09 -3.84 17.78
C ASN A 93 -21.21 -5.33 17.47
N GLY A 94 -21.27 -6.19 18.50
CA GLY A 94 -21.38 -7.64 18.33
C GLY A 94 -20.14 -8.31 17.74
N GLY A 95 -18.97 -7.67 17.87
CA GLY A 95 -17.70 -8.16 17.37
C GLY A 95 -17.48 -7.98 15.87
N GLN A 96 -18.38 -7.34 15.13
CA GLN A 96 -18.32 -7.22 13.67
C GLN A 96 -17.11 -6.43 13.20
N LEU A 97 -16.36 -6.98 12.24
CA LEU A 97 -15.20 -6.35 11.59
C LEU A 97 -15.50 -5.84 10.17
N GLY A 98 -16.63 -6.29 9.58
CA GLY A 98 -16.93 -6.01 8.18
C GLY A 98 -16.11 -6.86 7.22
N TRP A 99 -16.01 -6.42 5.96
CA TRP A 99 -15.21 -7.07 4.93
C TRP A 99 -13.75 -6.64 5.00
N PHE A 100 -12.84 -7.59 4.90
CA PHE A 100 -11.39 -7.36 4.85
C PHE A 100 -10.71 -8.36 3.92
N GLY A 101 -9.64 -7.91 3.27
CA GLY A 101 -8.79 -8.73 2.40
C GLY A 101 -7.48 -9.12 3.09
N ALA A 102 -6.63 -9.81 2.34
CA ALA A 102 -5.31 -10.22 2.80
C ALA A 102 -4.43 -9.02 3.20
N GLY A 103 -3.68 -9.15 4.30
CA GLY A 103 -2.78 -8.13 4.84
C GLY A 103 -3.46 -7.06 5.69
N MET A 104 -4.78 -7.11 5.87
CA MET A 104 -5.52 -6.14 6.69
C MET A 104 -5.59 -6.52 8.17
N MET A 105 -5.38 -7.80 8.48
CA MET A 105 -5.39 -8.33 9.85
C MET A 105 -4.03 -8.91 10.20
N VAL A 106 -3.80 -9.18 11.50
CA VAL A 106 -2.57 -9.86 11.91
C VAL A 106 -2.51 -11.28 11.36
N PRO A 107 -1.31 -11.81 11.05
CA PRO A 107 -1.16 -13.08 10.33
C PRO A 107 -1.89 -14.27 10.98
N GLU A 108 -1.85 -14.36 12.30
CA GLU A 108 -2.48 -15.44 13.06
C GLU A 108 -4.01 -15.43 12.89
N PHE A 109 -4.60 -14.23 12.88
CA PHE A 109 -6.03 -14.04 12.65
C PHE A 109 -6.42 -14.41 11.22
N GLU A 110 -5.68 -13.93 10.22
CA GLU A 110 -5.94 -14.26 8.81
C GLU A 110 -5.82 -15.75 8.53
N GLN A 111 -4.81 -16.40 9.10
CA GLN A 111 -4.63 -17.83 8.92
C GLN A 111 -5.81 -18.62 9.49
N ALA A 112 -6.32 -18.22 10.65
CA ALA A 112 -7.49 -18.83 11.25
C ALA A 112 -8.73 -18.65 10.36
N VAL A 113 -9.00 -17.42 9.90
CA VAL A 113 -10.15 -17.12 9.02
C VAL A 113 -10.12 -17.95 7.74
N LYS A 114 -8.96 -18.13 7.12
CA LYS A 114 -8.78 -18.92 5.88
C LYS A 114 -9.12 -20.40 6.04
N THR A 115 -9.08 -20.94 7.26
CA THR A 115 -9.39 -22.34 7.55
C THR A 115 -10.84 -22.57 7.96
N LEU A 116 -11.60 -21.50 8.17
CA LEU A 116 -13.01 -21.61 8.58
C LEU A 116 -13.93 -21.74 7.37
N GLU A 117 -14.98 -22.53 7.54
CA GLU A 117 -16.15 -22.50 6.66
C GLU A 117 -17.08 -21.34 7.05
N VAL A 118 -17.86 -20.85 6.09
CA VAL A 118 -18.85 -19.79 6.37
C VAL A 118 -19.83 -20.25 7.45
N GLY A 119 -19.99 -19.44 8.46
CA GLY A 119 -20.74 -19.75 9.69
C GLY A 119 -19.91 -20.43 10.77
N GLY A 120 -18.70 -20.90 10.48
CA GLY A 120 -17.80 -21.58 11.42
C GLY A 120 -17.20 -20.63 12.47
N ILE A 121 -16.85 -21.23 13.61
CA ILE A 121 -16.22 -20.57 14.75
C ILE A 121 -14.84 -21.17 14.95
N SER A 122 -13.83 -20.34 15.20
CA SER A 122 -12.46 -20.79 15.42
C SER A 122 -12.26 -21.38 16.83
N ALA A 123 -11.25 -22.22 16.99
CA ALA A 123 -10.61 -22.38 18.29
C ALA A 123 -10.03 -21.03 18.76
N PRO A 124 -9.70 -20.89 20.06
CA PRO A 124 -9.01 -19.72 20.57
C PRO A 124 -7.68 -19.45 19.84
N ILE A 125 -7.50 -18.23 19.36
CA ILE A 125 -6.31 -17.79 18.62
C ILE A 125 -5.58 -16.73 19.43
N GLN A 126 -4.31 -16.94 19.72
CA GLN A 126 -3.46 -15.98 20.41
C GLN A 126 -2.85 -14.99 19.43
N THR A 127 -2.93 -13.70 19.76
CA THR A 127 -2.23 -12.61 19.07
C THR A 127 -1.54 -11.71 20.10
N GLN A 128 -0.83 -10.68 19.63
CA GLN A 128 -0.27 -9.66 20.53
C GLN A 128 -1.33 -8.86 21.32
N PHE A 129 -2.60 -8.92 20.94
CA PHE A 129 -3.69 -8.19 21.59
C PHE A 129 -4.44 -9.02 22.64
N GLY A 130 -4.21 -10.32 22.68
CA GLY A 130 -4.91 -11.27 23.55
C GLY A 130 -5.40 -12.49 22.78
N TRP A 131 -6.46 -13.10 23.29
CA TRP A 131 -7.07 -14.30 22.74
C TRP A 131 -8.35 -13.96 21.99
N HIS A 132 -8.43 -14.45 20.76
CA HIS A 132 -9.57 -14.22 19.87
C HIS A 132 -10.38 -15.50 19.66
N VAL A 133 -11.69 -15.38 19.67
CA VAL A 133 -12.62 -16.37 19.09
C VAL A 133 -13.24 -15.69 17.87
N ILE A 134 -13.15 -16.30 16.70
CA ILE A 134 -13.52 -15.72 15.42
C ILE A 134 -14.69 -16.49 14.83
N LYS A 135 -15.67 -15.80 14.29
CA LYS A 135 -16.74 -16.37 13.48
C LYS A 135 -16.63 -15.83 12.06
N LEU A 136 -16.54 -16.72 11.07
CA LEU A 136 -16.61 -16.33 9.67
C LEU A 136 -18.09 -16.17 9.27
N ASN A 137 -18.50 -14.94 9.00
CA ASN A 137 -19.89 -14.64 8.61
C ASN A 137 -20.14 -14.93 7.13
N ASP A 138 -19.17 -14.58 6.28
CA ASP A 138 -19.25 -14.76 4.83
C ASP A 138 -17.86 -14.70 4.20
N SER A 139 -17.72 -15.19 2.98
CA SER A 139 -16.50 -15.06 2.18
C SER A 139 -16.85 -14.91 0.71
N ARG A 140 -16.08 -14.08 0.00
CA ARG A 140 -16.23 -13.89 -1.45
C ARG A 140 -14.87 -13.86 -2.13
N ALA A 141 -14.83 -14.39 -3.36
CA ALA A 141 -13.64 -14.23 -4.18
C ALA A 141 -13.47 -12.74 -4.56
N MET A 142 -12.28 -12.20 -4.37
CA MET A 142 -11.90 -10.95 -5.00
C MET A 142 -11.52 -11.27 -6.45
N GLU A 143 -12.31 -10.79 -7.37
CA GLU A 143 -11.90 -10.82 -8.77
C GLU A 143 -10.87 -9.72 -9.01
N ALA A 144 -9.74 -10.08 -9.61
CA ALA A 144 -8.80 -9.05 -10.06
C ALA A 144 -9.52 -8.14 -11.07
N PRO A 145 -9.28 -6.82 -11.03
CA PRO A 145 -9.88 -5.93 -12.01
C PRO A 145 -9.47 -6.36 -13.41
N THR A 146 -10.38 -6.29 -14.35
CA THR A 146 -10.09 -6.56 -15.75
C THR A 146 -9.06 -5.56 -16.31
N LEU A 147 -8.33 -5.93 -17.37
CA LEU A 147 -7.39 -5.01 -18.01
C LEU A 147 -8.01 -3.65 -18.39
N PRO A 148 -9.25 -3.55 -18.93
CA PRO A 148 -9.89 -2.26 -19.18
C PRO A 148 -10.09 -1.42 -17.92
N GLU A 149 -10.45 -2.04 -16.78
CA GLU A 149 -10.66 -1.35 -15.50
C GLU A 149 -9.35 -0.87 -14.90
N ALA A 150 -8.29 -1.70 -14.94
CA ALA A 150 -6.97 -1.37 -14.40
C ALA A 150 -6.10 -0.50 -15.33
N ARG A 151 -6.49 -0.38 -16.62
CA ARG A 151 -5.68 0.26 -17.68
C ARG A 151 -5.15 1.64 -17.27
N GLY A 152 -6.01 2.50 -16.75
CA GLY A 152 -5.63 3.87 -16.39
C GLY A 152 -4.52 3.92 -15.33
N GLU A 153 -4.61 3.09 -14.32
CA GLU A 153 -3.61 2.98 -13.26
C GLU A 153 -2.30 2.37 -13.79
N ILE A 154 -2.38 1.34 -14.59
CA ILE A 154 -1.24 0.69 -15.23
C ILE A 154 -0.49 1.68 -16.12
N GLU A 155 -1.19 2.41 -16.98
CA GLU A 155 -0.58 3.41 -17.86
C GLU A 155 0.13 4.52 -17.07
N GLN A 156 -0.46 4.97 -15.97
CA GLN A 156 0.17 5.96 -15.09
C GLN A 156 1.47 5.42 -14.47
N ARG A 157 1.45 4.20 -13.93
CA ARG A 157 2.65 3.55 -13.35
C ARG A 157 3.72 3.29 -14.40
N LEU A 158 3.34 2.84 -15.58
CA LEU A 158 4.26 2.64 -16.70
C LEU A 158 4.93 3.95 -17.12
N ARG A 159 4.18 5.04 -17.26
CA ARG A 159 4.74 6.36 -17.56
C ARG A 159 5.74 6.79 -16.51
N GLN A 160 5.39 6.66 -15.24
CA GLN A 160 6.28 7.00 -14.12
C GLN A 160 7.56 6.18 -14.17
N SER A 161 7.46 4.85 -14.25
CA SER A 161 8.61 3.93 -14.27
C SER A 161 9.52 4.17 -15.49
N LYS A 162 8.94 4.32 -16.68
CA LYS A 162 9.69 4.61 -17.90
C LYS A 162 10.38 5.98 -17.85
N THR A 163 9.72 6.98 -17.29
CA THR A 163 10.31 8.32 -17.12
C THR A 163 11.48 8.27 -16.16
N GLU A 164 11.32 7.60 -15.03
CA GLU A 164 12.40 7.43 -14.05
C GLU A 164 13.59 6.67 -14.65
N ALA A 165 13.35 5.56 -15.32
CA ALA A 165 14.40 4.79 -16.00
C ALA A 165 15.10 5.61 -17.08
N HIS A 166 14.37 6.43 -17.85
CA HIS A 166 14.93 7.33 -18.85
C HIS A 166 15.85 8.39 -18.22
N ILE A 167 15.40 9.04 -17.14
CA ILE A 167 16.19 10.03 -16.41
C ILE A 167 17.46 9.38 -15.83
N GLN A 168 17.33 8.20 -15.21
CA GLN A 168 18.48 7.46 -14.68
C GLN A 168 19.48 7.11 -15.80
N GLY A 169 19.00 6.66 -16.95
CA GLY A 169 19.83 6.39 -18.13
C GLY A 169 20.57 7.64 -18.62
N LEU A 170 19.90 8.79 -18.68
CA LEU A 170 20.53 10.06 -19.05
C LEU A 170 21.60 10.48 -18.04
N VAL A 171 21.31 10.35 -16.74
CA VAL A 171 22.27 10.68 -15.66
C VAL A 171 23.49 9.76 -15.71
N ALA A 172 23.28 8.47 -15.95
CA ALA A 172 24.39 7.51 -16.07
C ALA A 172 25.27 7.74 -17.30
N ALA A 173 24.69 8.23 -18.39
CA ALA A 173 25.42 8.56 -19.63
C ALA A 173 26.10 9.95 -19.58
N ALA A 174 25.68 10.83 -18.69
CA ALA A 174 26.20 12.18 -18.56
C ALA A 174 27.45 12.24 -17.68
N GLN A 175 28.40 13.13 -18.03
CA GLN A 175 29.45 13.52 -17.10
C GLN A 175 28.88 14.53 -16.10
N VAL A 176 28.53 14.06 -14.90
CA VAL A 176 27.99 14.89 -13.82
C VAL A 176 29.11 15.21 -12.84
N THR A 177 29.54 16.47 -12.81
CA THR A 177 30.44 16.98 -11.78
C THR A 177 29.58 17.51 -10.63
N ARG A 178 29.72 16.91 -9.47
CA ARG A 178 29.06 17.38 -8.24
C ARG A 178 30.12 17.99 -7.33
N VAL A 179 29.80 19.16 -6.79
CA VAL A 179 30.59 19.77 -5.72
C VAL A 179 30.09 19.21 -4.41
N GLU A 180 30.98 18.63 -3.61
CA GLU A 180 30.63 18.06 -2.30
C GLU A 180 30.28 19.17 -1.30
N ALA A 181 29.37 18.86 -0.36
CA ALA A 181 29.04 19.77 0.72
C ALA A 181 30.28 19.98 1.61
N GLY A 182 30.85 21.16 1.60
CA GLY A 182 32.11 21.49 2.29
C GLY A 182 33.25 21.92 1.36
N GLU A 183 33.15 21.64 0.06
CA GLU A 183 34.07 22.18 -0.95
C GLU A 183 33.73 23.63 -1.35
N ILE A 184 32.53 24.09 -1.00
CA ILE A 184 32.11 25.47 -1.22
C ILE A 184 32.42 26.26 0.07
N ASP A 185 33.33 27.23 -0.02
CA ASP A 185 33.59 28.14 1.09
C ASP A 185 32.32 28.96 1.40
N PRO A 186 31.74 28.85 2.60
CA PRO A 186 30.57 29.64 3.01
C PRO A 186 30.76 31.15 2.85
N ALA A 187 31.98 31.66 2.89
CA ALA A 187 32.30 33.06 2.70
C ALA A 187 31.97 33.55 1.28
N LEU A 188 31.91 32.64 0.30
CA LEU A 188 31.47 32.98 -1.07
C LEU A 188 30.03 33.47 -1.11
N LEU A 189 29.15 32.99 -0.20
CA LEU A 189 27.76 33.44 -0.10
C LEU A 189 27.63 34.91 0.32
N LEU A 190 28.66 35.46 0.98
CA LEU A 190 28.70 36.86 1.45
C LEU A 190 29.38 37.79 0.43
N ASN A 191 29.98 37.23 -0.60
CA ASN A 191 30.72 38.02 -1.62
C ASN A 191 29.77 38.54 -2.70
N GLN A 192 29.23 39.73 -2.47
CA GLN A 192 28.33 40.42 -3.43
C GLN A 192 28.98 40.68 -4.78
N ALA A 193 30.30 40.85 -4.85
CA ALA A 193 31.01 41.08 -6.09
C ALA A 193 30.96 39.90 -7.08
N LEU A 194 30.58 38.69 -6.63
CA LEU A 194 30.35 37.54 -7.51
C LEU A 194 29.01 37.62 -8.25
N LEU A 195 28.12 38.53 -7.83
CA LEU A 195 26.76 38.68 -8.38
C LEU A 195 26.64 39.87 -9.35
N ASP A 196 27.62 40.74 -9.37
CA ASP A 196 27.71 41.89 -10.27
C ASP A 196 28.42 41.49 -11.59
#